data_d952f8fce1bdfb782bab3947ee900dfa
#
_entry.id   d952f8fce1bdfb782bab3947ee900dfa
#
_cell.length_a   1.000
_cell.length_b   1.000
_cell.length_c   1.000
_cell.angle_alpha   90.00
_cell.angle_beta   90.00
_cell.angle_gamma   90.00
#
_symmetry.space_group_name_H-M   'P 1'
#
loop_
_entity.id
_entity.type
_entity.pdbx_description
1 polymer ?
#
loop_
_entity_poly.entity_id
_entity_poly.type
_entity_poly.pdbx_seq_one_letter_code
_entity_poly.pdbx_strand_id
1 'polypeptide(L)'
;MEQDSRLQAKVSKAQTSQENNSKGKVPFISKLAYGMGDVGCNFSWMFVGNFLMIFYTDVFGISMSAVATLMLVSRFWDAINDPIIGTLTDKTHTRWGRFRPWLLFGAPITALVLILTFWAHPEWSQTAKIIYMAVTYCILVLGYTCVNLPYGTLCGAM
;
A
#
# COMPACT_ATOMS: atom_id res chain seq x y z
N MET A 1 -15.40 44.27 25.95
CA MET A 1 -15.35 43.16 26.91
C MET A 1 -16.45 42.10 26.69
N GLU A 2 -17.73 42.50 26.57
CA GLU A 2 -18.85 41.53 26.42
C GLU A 2 -18.87 40.82 25.07
N GLN A 3 -18.40 41.44 23.99
CA GLN A 3 -18.36 40.88 22.65
C GLN A 3 -17.27 39.81 22.48
N ASP A 4 -16.16 39.96 23.20
CA ASP A 4 -15.06 39.01 23.23
C ASP A 4 -15.44 37.70 23.97
N SER A 5 -16.15 37.84 25.08
CA SER A 5 -16.63 36.70 25.86
C SER A 5 -17.65 35.86 25.09
N ARG A 6 -18.51 36.51 24.28
CA ARG A 6 -19.48 35.81 23.38
C ARG A 6 -18.81 35.11 22.22
N LEU A 7 -17.73 35.69 21.67
CA LEU A 7 -16.93 35.05 20.62
C LEU A 7 -16.18 33.81 21.14
N GLN A 8 -15.55 33.93 22.30
CA GLN A 8 -14.87 32.82 22.96
C GLN A 8 -15.83 31.68 23.32
N ALA A 9 -17.04 31.99 23.81
CA ALA A 9 -18.07 31.00 24.08
C ALA A 9 -18.57 30.29 22.79
N LYS A 10 -18.68 30.99 21.66
CA LYS A 10 -19.03 30.40 20.36
C LYS A 10 -17.94 29.50 19.81
N VAL A 11 -16.67 29.93 19.91
CA VAL A 11 -15.51 29.13 19.49
C VAL A 11 -15.38 27.88 20.34
N SER A 12 -15.51 27.99 21.65
CA SER A 12 -15.49 26.84 22.57
C SER A 12 -16.62 25.84 22.29
N LYS A 13 -17.85 26.31 22.04
CA LYS A 13 -18.97 25.45 21.65
C LYS A 13 -18.76 24.79 20.30
N ALA A 14 -18.20 25.48 19.33
CA ALA A 14 -17.88 24.90 18.01
C ALA A 14 -16.78 23.84 18.12
N GLN A 15 -15.76 24.06 18.94
CA GLN A 15 -14.70 23.10 19.23
C GLN A 15 -15.24 21.85 19.94
N THR A 16 -16.08 22.01 20.97
CA THR A 16 -16.71 20.90 21.69
C THR A 16 -17.68 20.11 20.80
N SER A 17 -18.38 20.77 19.87
CA SER A 17 -19.24 20.11 18.89
C SER A 17 -18.44 19.32 17.84
N GLN A 18 -17.29 19.85 17.40
CA GLN A 18 -16.37 19.16 16.51
C GLN A 18 -15.74 17.93 17.21
N GLU A 19 -15.34 18.11 18.46
CA GLU A 19 -14.76 17.02 19.27
C GLU A 19 -15.77 15.92 19.60
N ASN A 20 -17.04 16.26 19.84
CA ASN A 20 -18.12 15.27 20.01
C ASN A 20 -18.51 14.58 18.71
N ASN A 21 -18.38 15.24 17.57
CA ASN A 21 -18.65 14.65 16.26
C ASN A 21 -17.50 13.75 15.79
N SER A 22 -16.26 14.00 16.22
CA SER A 22 -15.10 13.14 15.99
C SER A 22 -15.09 11.89 16.90
N LYS A 23 -15.85 11.90 17.98
CA LYS A 23 -16.11 10.74 18.85
C LYS A 23 -17.28 9.84 18.40
N GLY A 24 -17.71 9.96 17.14
CA GLY A 24 -18.57 8.96 16.51
C GLY A 24 -17.87 7.59 16.65
N LYS A 25 -18.32 6.76 17.60
CA LYS A 25 -17.74 5.45 17.88
C LYS A 25 -17.80 4.63 16.60
N VAL A 26 -16.66 4.53 15.92
CA VAL A 26 -16.52 3.62 14.77
C VAL A 26 -16.98 2.23 15.23
N PRO A 27 -17.97 1.61 14.57
CA PRO A 27 -18.49 0.33 15.00
C PRO A 27 -17.37 -0.70 15.07
N PHE A 28 -17.41 -1.57 16.08
CA PHE A 28 -16.36 -2.58 16.33
C PHE A 28 -16.10 -3.45 15.10
N ILE A 29 -17.14 -3.74 14.32
CA ILE A 29 -17.05 -4.50 13.06
C ILE A 29 -16.15 -3.79 12.05
N SER A 30 -16.25 -2.46 11.92
CA SER A 30 -15.40 -1.69 11.01
C SER A 30 -13.93 -1.70 11.45
N LYS A 31 -13.67 -1.65 12.75
CA LYS A 31 -12.30 -1.77 13.29
C LYS A 31 -11.72 -3.16 13.05
N LEU A 32 -12.55 -4.20 13.24
CA LEU A 32 -12.15 -5.59 13.00
C LEU A 32 -11.86 -5.83 11.51
N ALA A 33 -12.76 -5.37 10.63
CA ALA A 33 -12.57 -5.48 9.19
C ALA A 33 -11.30 -4.76 8.71
N TYR A 34 -11.03 -3.58 9.27
CA TYR A 34 -9.79 -2.86 9.02
C TYR A 34 -8.56 -3.67 9.51
N GLY A 35 -8.57 -4.17 10.72
CA GLY A 35 -7.46 -4.99 11.25
C GLY A 35 -7.19 -6.24 10.43
N MET A 36 -8.24 -6.94 9.96
CA MET A 36 -8.09 -8.11 9.09
C MET A 36 -7.46 -7.76 7.73
N GLY A 37 -7.79 -6.60 7.17
CA GLY A 37 -7.17 -6.12 5.93
C GLY A 37 -5.68 -5.83 6.12
N ASP A 38 -5.29 -5.23 7.25
CA ASP A 38 -3.89 -4.98 7.57
C ASP A 38 -3.08 -6.28 7.72
N VAL A 39 -3.64 -7.25 8.42
CA VAL A 39 -3.06 -8.60 8.51
C VAL A 39 -2.87 -9.22 7.13
N GLY A 40 -3.85 -9.11 6.23
CA GLY A 40 -3.75 -9.61 4.86
C GLY A 40 -2.63 -8.94 4.06
N CYS A 41 -2.51 -7.62 4.12
CA CYS A 41 -1.43 -6.88 3.47
C CYS A 41 -0.05 -7.26 4.01
N ASN A 42 0.11 -7.31 5.32
CA ASN A 42 1.38 -7.67 5.95
C ASN A 42 1.75 -9.13 5.68
N PHE A 43 0.79 -10.05 5.72
CA PHE A 43 1.03 -11.46 5.40
C PHE A 43 1.51 -11.64 3.96
N SER A 44 0.87 -10.98 3.01
CA SER A 44 1.28 -11.01 1.59
C SER A 44 2.70 -10.49 1.41
N TRP A 45 3.06 -9.39 2.08
CA TRP A 45 4.41 -8.82 2.00
C TRP A 45 5.48 -9.72 2.63
N MET A 46 5.19 -10.29 3.79
CA MET A 46 6.07 -11.27 4.44
C MET A 46 6.26 -12.51 3.58
N PHE A 47 5.19 -13.00 2.94
CA PHE A 47 5.25 -14.12 2.03
C PHE A 47 6.17 -13.81 0.84
N VAL A 48 5.97 -12.69 0.17
CA VAL A 48 6.82 -12.24 -0.95
C VAL A 48 8.28 -12.11 -0.49
N GLY A 49 8.55 -11.45 0.64
CA GLY A 49 9.91 -11.24 1.13
C GLY A 49 10.68 -12.52 1.42
N ASN A 50 10.02 -13.54 1.96
CA ASN A 50 10.68 -14.80 2.33
C ASN A 50 10.77 -15.79 1.14
N PHE A 51 9.69 -15.94 0.39
CA PHE A 51 9.63 -16.95 -0.66
C PHE A 51 10.21 -16.50 -2.01
N LEU A 52 10.17 -15.21 -2.31
CA LEU A 52 10.65 -14.68 -3.58
C LEU A 52 12.15 -14.92 -3.75
N MET A 53 12.93 -14.71 -2.69
CA MET A 53 14.38 -14.93 -2.74
C MET A 53 14.73 -16.40 -3.01
N ILE A 54 14.05 -17.32 -2.31
CA ILE A 54 14.22 -18.76 -2.50
C ILE A 54 13.79 -19.16 -3.91
N PHE A 55 12.65 -18.67 -4.38
CA PHE A 55 12.13 -18.96 -5.70
C PHE A 55 13.07 -18.51 -6.82
N TYR A 56 13.68 -17.34 -6.70
CA TYR A 56 14.62 -16.83 -7.70
C TYR A 56 15.96 -17.56 -7.69
N THR A 57 16.44 -18.00 -6.54
CA THR A 57 17.70 -18.76 -6.45
C THR A 57 17.52 -20.21 -6.84
N ASP A 58 16.49 -20.88 -6.35
CA ASP A 58 16.32 -22.33 -6.52
C ASP A 58 15.61 -22.70 -7.82
N VAL A 59 14.56 -21.96 -8.20
CA VAL A 59 13.76 -22.28 -9.39
C VAL A 59 14.34 -21.62 -10.65
N PHE A 60 14.72 -20.35 -10.57
CA PHE A 60 15.31 -19.65 -11.72
C PHE A 60 16.81 -19.89 -11.87
N GLY A 61 17.50 -20.35 -10.80
CA GLY A 61 18.93 -20.60 -10.81
C GLY A 61 19.76 -19.33 -10.99
N ILE A 62 19.26 -18.20 -10.50
CA ILE A 62 19.95 -16.90 -10.55
C ILE A 62 20.86 -16.77 -9.32
N SER A 63 22.05 -16.20 -9.52
CA SER A 63 23.00 -16.01 -8.43
C SER A 63 22.42 -15.12 -7.32
N MET A 64 22.65 -15.48 -6.07
CA MET A 64 22.16 -14.74 -4.90
C MET A 64 22.61 -13.26 -4.91
N SER A 65 23.78 -12.98 -5.46
CA SER A 65 24.28 -11.60 -5.63
C SER A 65 23.42 -10.77 -6.60
N ALA A 66 22.97 -11.37 -7.70
CA ALA A 66 22.08 -10.69 -8.64
C ALA A 66 20.70 -10.41 -8.03
N VAL A 67 20.14 -11.36 -7.27
CA VAL A 67 18.88 -11.17 -6.54
C VAL A 67 19.03 -10.08 -5.48
N ALA A 68 20.11 -10.08 -4.72
CA ALA A 68 20.37 -9.05 -3.71
C ALA A 68 20.50 -7.64 -4.34
N THR A 69 21.22 -7.52 -5.46
CA THR A 69 21.36 -6.27 -6.21
C THR A 69 19.99 -5.78 -6.70
N LEU A 70 19.16 -6.68 -7.23
CA LEU A 70 17.82 -6.35 -7.69
C LEU A 70 16.94 -5.85 -6.54
N MET A 71 16.98 -6.51 -5.40
CA MET A 71 16.25 -6.07 -4.21
C MET A 71 16.73 -4.70 -3.72
N LEU A 72 18.03 -4.40 -3.81
CA LEU A 72 18.58 -3.11 -3.45
C LEU A 72 18.12 -2.01 -4.42
N VAL A 73 18.16 -2.26 -5.72
CA VAL A 73 17.68 -1.33 -6.75
C VAL A 73 16.19 -1.03 -6.58
N SER A 74 15.39 -2.05 -6.25
CA SER A 74 13.96 -1.87 -6.03
C SER A 74 13.65 -0.98 -4.82
N ARG A 75 14.51 -0.94 -3.79
CA ARG A 75 14.36 0.00 -2.67
C ARG A 75 14.48 1.46 -3.11
N PHE A 76 15.36 1.75 -4.07
CA PHE A 76 15.43 3.08 -4.66
C PHE A 76 14.17 3.39 -5.48
N TRP A 77 13.64 2.40 -6.17
CA TRP A 77 12.37 2.53 -6.90
C TRP A 77 11.22 2.85 -5.94
N ASP A 78 11.11 2.16 -4.80
CA ASP A 78 10.14 2.44 -3.74
C ASP A 78 10.24 3.89 -3.26
N ALA A 79 11.44 4.35 -2.94
CA ALA A 79 11.66 5.70 -2.42
C ALA A 79 11.21 6.81 -3.38
N ILE A 80 11.21 6.55 -4.69
CA ILE A 80 10.70 7.47 -5.72
C ILE A 80 9.19 7.30 -5.90
N ASN A 81 8.72 6.06 -5.89
CA ASN A 81 7.35 5.71 -6.20
C ASN A 81 6.37 6.11 -5.08
N ASP A 82 6.74 5.93 -3.82
CA ASP A 82 5.89 6.21 -2.67
C ASP A 82 5.39 7.67 -2.61
N PRO A 83 6.24 8.71 -2.76
CA PRO A 83 5.76 10.08 -2.81
C PRO A 83 4.87 10.38 -4.01
N ILE A 84 5.13 9.76 -5.16
CA ILE A 84 4.34 9.94 -6.39
C ILE A 84 2.94 9.37 -6.17
N ILE A 85 2.84 8.12 -5.72
CA ILE A 85 1.56 7.47 -5.44
C ILE A 85 0.83 8.17 -4.29
N GLY A 86 1.53 8.59 -3.24
CA GLY A 86 0.96 9.35 -2.15
C GLY A 86 0.30 10.65 -2.63
N THR A 87 1.00 11.46 -3.41
CA THR A 87 0.44 12.71 -3.97
C THR A 87 -0.70 12.46 -4.96
N LEU A 88 -0.62 11.37 -5.75
CA LEU A 88 -1.66 10.99 -6.69
C LEU A 88 -2.94 10.55 -5.97
N THR A 89 -2.78 9.75 -4.91
CA THR A 89 -3.88 9.32 -4.04
C THR A 89 -4.54 10.52 -3.37
N ASP A 90 -3.74 11.49 -2.93
CA ASP A 90 -4.23 12.72 -2.30
C ASP A 90 -5.03 13.62 -3.24
N LYS A 91 -4.66 13.65 -4.51
CA LYS A 91 -5.39 14.42 -5.55
C LYS A 91 -6.63 13.70 -6.09
N THR A 92 -6.77 12.41 -5.83
CA THR A 92 -7.88 11.61 -6.34
C THR A 92 -9.16 11.91 -5.57
N HIS A 93 -10.14 12.51 -6.22
CA HIS A 93 -11.49 12.73 -5.70
C HIS A 93 -12.49 11.99 -6.59
N THR A 94 -13.03 10.87 -6.10
CA THR A 94 -14.03 10.11 -6.84
C THR A 94 -15.37 10.07 -6.09
N ARG A 95 -16.47 9.74 -6.82
CA ARG A 95 -17.81 9.59 -6.25
C ARG A 95 -17.88 8.51 -5.15
N TRP A 96 -16.92 7.58 -5.11
CA TRP A 96 -16.86 6.47 -4.16
C TRP A 96 -15.94 6.75 -2.96
N GLY A 97 -15.42 7.97 -2.87
CA GLY A 97 -14.45 8.42 -1.89
C GLY A 97 -13.03 8.48 -2.44
N ARG A 98 -12.09 8.92 -1.59
CA ARG A 98 -10.70 9.19 -1.97
C ARG A 98 -9.88 7.91 -2.12
N PHE A 99 -10.10 6.92 -1.24
CA PHE A 99 -9.24 5.75 -1.09
C PHE A 99 -9.85 4.43 -1.61
N ARG A 100 -11.19 4.33 -1.63
CA ARG A 100 -11.88 3.09 -2.01
C ARG A 100 -11.58 2.59 -3.42
N PRO A 101 -11.52 3.43 -4.47
CA PRO A 101 -11.24 2.94 -5.82
C PRO A 101 -9.82 2.37 -5.93
N TRP A 102 -8.85 2.94 -5.24
CA TRP A 102 -7.47 2.45 -5.24
C TRP A 102 -7.36 1.05 -4.65
N LEU A 103 -8.09 0.78 -3.56
CA LEU A 103 -8.16 -0.55 -2.94
C LEU A 103 -8.88 -1.55 -3.83
N LEU A 104 -10.01 -1.14 -4.44
CA LEU A 104 -10.83 -2.03 -5.26
C LEU A 104 -10.12 -2.49 -6.54
N PHE A 105 -9.41 -1.58 -7.20
CA PHE A 105 -8.67 -1.90 -8.42
C PHE A 105 -7.24 -2.35 -8.13
N GLY A 106 -6.59 -1.84 -7.11
CA GLY A 106 -5.23 -2.18 -6.74
C GLY A 106 -5.09 -3.62 -6.26
N ALA A 107 -6.01 -4.11 -5.43
CA ALA A 107 -5.92 -5.47 -4.87
C ALA A 107 -5.94 -6.57 -5.94
N PRO A 108 -6.89 -6.62 -6.91
CA PRO A 108 -6.88 -7.66 -7.94
C PRO A 108 -5.69 -7.54 -8.89
N ILE A 109 -5.24 -6.32 -9.20
CA ILE A 109 -4.04 -6.10 -10.02
C ILE A 109 -2.80 -6.64 -9.31
N THR A 110 -2.65 -6.32 -8.03
CA THR A 110 -1.52 -6.81 -7.20
C THR A 110 -1.54 -8.33 -7.10
N ALA A 111 -2.71 -8.95 -6.93
CA ALA A 111 -2.86 -10.40 -6.89
C ALA A 111 -2.45 -11.04 -8.22
N LEU A 112 -2.86 -10.47 -9.36
CA LEU A 112 -2.50 -10.95 -10.69
C LEU A 112 -0.99 -10.84 -10.91
N VAL A 113 -0.39 -9.71 -10.57
CA VAL A 113 1.06 -9.50 -10.69
C VAL A 113 1.83 -10.45 -9.77
N LEU A 114 1.31 -10.73 -8.58
CA LEU A 114 1.88 -11.72 -7.67
C LEU A 114 1.94 -13.11 -8.32
N ILE A 115 0.86 -13.53 -8.96
CA ILE A 115 0.83 -14.81 -9.71
C ILE A 115 1.86 -14.80 -10.83
N LEU A 116 1.94 -13.71 -11.60
CA LEU A 116 2.93 -13.57 -12.67
C LEU A 116 4.37 -13.61 -12.15
N THR A 117 4.64 -13.02 -11.00
CA THR A 117 5.98 -13.01 -10.38
C THR A 117 6.48 -14.41 -10.02
N PHE A 118 5.57 -15.32 -9.64
CA PHE A 118 5.88 -16.71 -9.34
C PHE A 118 5.71 -17.66 -10.55
N TRP A 119 5.44 -17.11 -11.75
CA TRP A 119 5.32 -17.93 -12.95
C TRP A 119 6.70 -18.25 -13.49
N ALA A 120 7.12 -19.51 -13.35
CA ALA A 120 8.43 -19.97 -13.78
C ALA A 120 8.49 -20.19 -15.30
N HIS A 121 9.53 -19.66 -15.94
CA HIS A 121 9.86 -19.92 -17.34
C HIS A 121 11.27 -20.51 -17.41
N PRO A 122 11.42 -21.84 -17.21
CA PRO A 122 12.73 -22.48 -17.13
C PRO A 122 13.53 -22.42 -18.43
N GLU A 123 12.85 -22.33 -19.57
CA GLU A 123 13.47 -22.36 -20.90
C GLU A 123 14.12 -21.02 -21.34
N TRP A 124 13.93 -19.96 -20.59
CA TRP A 124 14.45 -18.65 -20.96
C TRP A 124 15.95 -18.51 -20.66
N SER A 125 16.63 -17.67 -21.45
CA SER A 125 18.02 -17.30 -21.18
C SER A 125 18.16 -16.60 -19.82
N GLN A 126 19.34 -16.70 -19.21
CA GLN A 126 19.61 -16.08 -17.90
C GLN A 126 19.32 -14.57 -17.88
N THR A 127 19.69 -13.88 -18.97
CA THR A 127 19.42 -12.44 -19.10
C THR A 127 17.93 -12.14 -19.17
N ALA A 128 17.15 -12.92 -19.93
CA ALA A 128 15.70 -12.76 -20.01
C ALA A 128 15.02 -13.00 -18.67
N LYS A 129 15.47 -13.97 -17.90
CA LYS A 129 14.99 -14.26 -16.54
C LYS A 129 15.21 -13.07 -15.61
N ILE A 130 16.40 -12.47 -15.62
CA ILE A 130 16.73 -11.31 -14.77
C ILE A 130 15.86 -10.10 -15.14
N ILE A 131 15.66 -9.83 -16.43
CA ILE A 131 14.80 -8.73 -16.89
C ILE A 131 13.35 -8.97 -16.50
N TYR A 132 12.83 -10.17 -16.71
CA TYR A 132 11.46 -10.54 -16.32
C TYR A 132 11.24 -10.36 -14.81
N MET A 133 12.18 -10.84 -14.01
CA MET A 133 12.19 -10.71 -12.56
C MET A 133 12.20 -9.24 -12.13
N ALA A 134 13.06 -8.41 -12.74
CA ALA A 134 13.13 -6.98 -12.42
C ALA A 134 11.80 -6.27 -12.74
N VAL A 135 11.23 -6.52 -13.92
CA VAL A 135 9.98 -5.88 -14.36
C VAL A 135 8.80 -6.32 -13.49
N THR A 136 8.62 -7.62 -13.29
CA THR A 136 7.50 -8.15 -12.48
C THR A 136 7.59 -7.69 -11.03
N TYR A 137 8.79 -7.64 -10.45
CA TYR A 137 8.99 -7.17 -9.09
C TYR A 137 8.71 -5.67 -8.96
N CYS A 138 9.18 -4.83 -9.89
CA CYS A 138 8.87 -3.40 -9.89
C CYS A 138 7.36 -3.13 -9.99
N ILE A 139 6.64 -3.88 -10.83
CA ILE A 139 5.19 -3.76 -10.96
C ILE A 139 4.49 -4.26 -9.68
N LEU A 140 4.97 -5.34 -9.07
CA LEU A 140 4.44 -5.88 -7.82
C LEU A 140 4.54 -4.85 -6.69
N VAL A 141 5.69 -4.23 -6.54
CA VAL A 141 5.95 -3.18 -5.55
C VAL A 141 5.03 -1.99 -5.79
N LEU A 142 4.90 -1.53 -7.04
CA LEU A 142 3.99 -0.45 -7.40
C LEU A 142 2.54 -0.78 -7.06
N GLY A 143 2.08 -1.98 -7.39
CA GLY A 143 0.74 -2.47 -7.04
C GLY A 143 0.53 -2.51 -5.52
N TYR A 144 1.52 -3.01 -4.78
CA TYR A 144 1.47 -3.05 -3.32
C TYR A 144 1.39 -1.65 -2.71
N THR A 145 2.21 -0.70 -3.19
CA THR A 145 2.19 0.70 -2.74
C THR A 145 0.83 1.35 -3.00
N CYS A 146 0.21 1.09 -4.16
CA CYS A 146 -1.12 1.59 -4.51
C CYS A 146 -2.22 1.08 -3.56
N VAL A 147 -2.05 -0.07 -2.92
CA VAL A 147 -2.98 -0.61 -1.94
C VAL A 147 -2.63 -0.15 -0.53
N ASN A 148 -1.35 -0.23 -0.15
CA ASN A 148 -0.88 -0.01 1.21
C ASN A 148 -0.96 1.47 1.64
N LEU A 149 -0.60 2.41 0.77
CA LEU A 149 -0.65 3.85 1.09
C LEU A 149 -2.07 4.35 1.38
N PRO A 150 -3.08 4.12 0.49
CA PRO A 150 -4.44 4.52 0.78
C PRO A 150 -5.01 3.82 2.02
N TYR A 151 -4.58 2.59 2.27
CA TYR A 151 -4.99 1.82 3.43
C TYR A 151 -4.48 2.44 4.74
N GLY A 152 -3.20 2.80 4.79
CA GLY A 152 -2.60 3.48 5.95
C GLY A 152 -3.23 4.84 6.25
N THR A 153 -3.54 5.62 5.20
CA THR A 153 -4.18 6.95 5.37
C THR A 153 -5.64 6.86 5.79
N LEU A 154 -6.34 5.76 5.47
CA LEU A 154 -7.72 5.52 5.91
C LEU A 154 -7.81 5.41 7.43
N CYS A 155 -6.78 4.88 8.10
CA CYS A 155 -6.71 4.82 9.56
C CYS A 155 -6.72 6.20 10.21
N GLY A 156 -6.01 7.17 9.61
CA GLY A 156 -5.98 8.55 10.08
C GLY A 156 -7.27 9.34 9.81
N ALA A 157 -8.14 8.85 8.92
CA ALA A 157 -9.40 9.48 8.53
C ALA A 157 -10.63 8.91 9.30
N MET A 158 -10.47 7.84 10.08
CA MET A 158 -11.49 7.22 10.95
C MET A 158 -11.51 7.86 12.34
#